data_9408b9f2a3d7b6899a981778ce8a3484
#
_entry.id   9408b9f2a3d7b6899a981778ce8a3484
#
_cell.length_a   1.000
_cell.length_b   1.000
_cell.length_c   1.000
_cell.angle_alpha   90.00
_cell.angle_beta   90.00
_cell.angle_gamma   90.00
#
_symmetry.space_group_name_H-M   'P 1'
#
loop_
_entity.id
_entity.type
_entity.pdbx_description
1 polymer ?
#
loop_
_entity_poly.entity_id
_entity_poly.type
_entity_poly.pdbx_seq_one_letter_code
_entity_poly.pdbx_strand_id
1 'polypeptide(L)'
;MKKTRLTIILLMILTLVSAIITLCMGAVRIPVQDTLSILLRHLFGTDTGTSVSVAFEQIVWQIRMPRIILGFLAGSGLALCGCVMQAVVQNPMADPYILGVSAGATLGATGSLFLGLGVISGFWAFVGAGGACFLVLALSSADGKTTSVKLILSCMIVYALLTAFSNFIIAVAGDSDGMMSIKFWTMGSLTRAGWKNIGLITLIVLAAAVFFRTQAQTLDGLMLGEEAASTIGINTFRCRLVYLLVLSVLTGALVSVCGTIGFVGLIIPHVSRAIAGTAHRKLLPIAALSGGLFMLWVDAIARSLIPNTELPVGIFTALVGAPFFVYVMVRKKYGFGGN
;
A
#
# COMPACT_ATOMS: atom_id res chain seq x y z
N MET A 1 -18.70 -8.90 -19.50
CA MET A 1 -17.30 -9.36 -19.67
C MET A 1 -16.48 -8.49 -20.62
N LYS A 2 -16.96 -8.12 -21.82
CA LYS A 2 -16.19 -7.27 -22.77
C LYS A 2 -15.80 -5.91 -22.19
N LYS A 3 -16.70 -5.19 -21.51
CA LYS A 3 -16.44 -3.87 -20.90
C LYS A 3 -15.32 -3.92 -19.84
N THR A 4 -15.31 -4.92 -18.96
CA THR A 4 -14.25 -5.08 -17.93
C THR A 4 -12.88 -5.38 -18.54
N ARG A 5 -12.81 -6.22 -19.59
CA ARG A 5 -11.55 -6.50 -20.29
C ARG A 5 -11.01 -5.24 -20.95
N LEU A 6 -11.87 -4.47 -21.60
CA LEU A 6 -11.48 -3.19 -22.20
C LEU A 6 -10.94 -2.21 -21.16
N THR A 7 -11.61 -2.08 -20.00
CA THR A 7 -11.15 -1.22 -18.90
C THR A 7 -9.76 -1.65 -18.40
N ILE A 8 -9.51 -2.95 -18.23
CA ILE A 8 -8.19 -3.46 -17.78
C ILE A 8 -7.13 -3.13 -18.83
N ILE A 9 -7.40 -3.35 -20.11
CA ILE A 9 -6.46 -3.03 -21.19
C ILE A 9 -6.16 -1.52 -21.23
N LEU A 10 -7.17 -0.67 -21.12
CA LEU A 10 -6.99 0.78 -21.07
C LEU A 10 -6.15 1.21 -19.85
N LEU A 11 -6.40 0.63 -18.67
CA LEU A 11 -5.60 0.90 -17.47
C LEU A 11 -4.16 0.42 -17.62
N MET A 12 -3.91 -0.73 -18.26
CA MET A 12 -2.55 -1.21 -18.52
C MET A 12 -1.80 -0.26 -19.48
N ILE A 13 -2.44 0.15 -20.55
CA ILE A 13 -1.84 1.13 -21.50
C ILE A 13 -1.57 2.45 -20.79
N LEU A 14 -2.54 2.97 -20.02
CA LEU A 14 -2.40 4.21 -19.26
C LEU A 14 -1.27 4.12 -18.24
N THR A 15 -1.13 2.98 -17.55
CA THR A 15 -0.05 2.74 -16.59
C THR A 15 1.30 2.73 -17.29
N LEU A 16 1.42 2.06 -18.44
CA LEU A 16 2.67 2.00 -19.20
C LEU A 16 3.09 3.40 -19.70
N VAL A 17 2.15 4.13 -20.28
CA VAL A 17 2.39 5.51 -20.74
C VAL A 17 2.76 6.42 -19.56
N SER A 18 2.04 6.32 -18.44
CA SER A 18 2.35 7.08 -17.23
C SER A 18 3.72 6.73 -16.65
N ALA A 19 4.13 5.46 -16.68
CA ALA A 19 5.45 5.05 -16.22
C ALA A 19 6.56 5.72 -17.05
N ILE A 20 6.42 5.78 -18.37
CA ILE A 20 7.38 6.46 -19.26
C ILE A 20 7.41 7.96 -18.94
N ILE A 21 6.25 8.61 -18.84
CA ILE A 21 6.16 10.05 -18.52
C ILE A 21 6.80 10.35 -17.17
N THR A 22 6.50 9.55 -16.16
CA THR A 22 7.01 9.77 -14.80
C THR A 22 8.51 9.46 -14.69
N LEU A 23 9.09 8.61 -15.56
CA LEU A 23 10.53 8.45 -15.70
C LEU A 23 11.24 9.75 -16.17
N CYS A 24 10.60 10.49 -17.04
CA CYS A 24 11.15 11.77 -17.55
C CYS A 24 11.06 12.90 -16.51
N MET A 25 10.10 12.81 -15.54
CA MET A 25 9.84 13.83 -14.52
C MET A 25 10.76 13.68 -13.31
N GLY A 26 11.10 14.79 -12.66
CA GLY A 26 11.88 14.85 -11.41
C GLY A 26 12.70 16.12 -11.32
N ALA A 27 13.58 16.24 -10.33
CA ALA A 27 14.49 17.39 -10.14
C ALA A 27 15.30 17.71 -11.41
N VAL A 28 15.74 16.66 -12.11
CA VAL A 28 16.37 16.78 -13.45
C VAL A 28 15.36 16.29 -14.49
N ARG A 29 15.00 17.11 -15.46
CA ARG A 29 14.16 16.71 -16.58
C ARG A 29 15.01 15.96 -17.62
N ILE A 30 14.62 14.74 -17.96
CA ILE A 30 15.30 13.90 -18.94
C ILE A 30 14.41 13.81 -20.17
N PRO A 31 14.95 14.07 -21.38
CA PRO A 31 14.19 13.95 -22.62
C PRO A 31 13.60 12.55 -22.81
N VAL A 32 12.40 12.47 -23.40
CA VAL A 32 11.72 11.20 -23.66
C VAL A 32 12.57 10.28 -24.54
N GLN A 33 13.27 10.86 -25.54
CA GLN A 33 14.15 10.10 -26.46
C GLN A 33 15.27 9.39 -25.69
N ASP A 34 15.96 10.11 -24.78
CA ASP A 34 17.03 9.53 -23.96
C ASP A 34 16.49 8.46 -23.02
N THR A 35 15.34 8.72 -22.39
CA THR A 35 14.68 7.75 -21.51
C THR A 35 14.31 6.47 -22.25
N LEU A 36 13.73 6.57 -23.47
CA LEU A 36 13.40 5.41 -24.29
C LEU A 36 14.66 4.66 -24.75
N SER A 37 15.71 5.39 -25.15
CA SER A 37 16.99 4.79 -25.56
C SER A 37 17.62 3.99 -24.41
N ILE A 38 17.59 4.52 -23.17
CA ILE A 38 18.06 3.82 -21.97
C ILE A 38 17.24 2.55 -21.72
N LEU A 39 15.91 2.65 -21.79
CA LEU A 39 15.03 1.50 -21.59
C LEU A 39 15.26 0.41 -22.66
N LEU A 40 15.37 0.78 -23.93
CA LEU A 40 15.62 -0.17 -25.03
C LEU A 40 16.97 -0.86 -24.85
N ARG A 41 18.01 -0.12 -24.47
CA ARG A 41 19.34 -0.68 -24.21
C ARG A 41 19.32 -1.70 -23.06
N HIS A 42 18.73 -1.35 -21.93
CA HIS A 42 18.75 -2.22 -20.75
C HIS A 42 17.75 -3.40 -20.81
N LEU A 43 16.61 -3.26 -21.49
CA LEU A 43 15.60 -4.30 -21.58
C LEU A 43 15.81 -5.25 -22.76
N PHE A 44 16.31 -4.74 -23.89
CA PHE A 44 16.40 -5.49 -25.14
C PHE A 44 17.83 -5.60 -25.70
N GLY A 45 18.81 -4.94 -25.06
CA GLY A 45 20.20 -4.93 -25.55
C GLY A 45 20.41 -4.16 -26.86
N THR A 46 19.42 -3.37 -27.30
CA THR A 46 19.47 -2.62 -28.56
C THR A 46 20.22 -1.30 -28.37
N ASP A 47 21.30 -1.11 -29.10
CA ASP A 47 21.98 0.20 -29.17
C ASP A 47 21.25 1.09 -30.18
N THR A 48 20.67 2.17 -29.69
CA THR A 48 19.91 3.13 -30.52
C THR A 48 20.82 4.13 -31.24
N GLY A 49 22.15 4.02 -31.09
CA GLY A 49 23.12 4.93 -31.69
C GLY A 49 23.08 6.35 -31.11
N THR A 50 22.23 6.62 -30.11
CA THR A 50 22.18 7.92 -29.47
C THR A 50 23.19 7.94 -28.29
N SER A 51 24.06 8.98 -28.30
CA SER A 51 24.98 9.23 -27.16
C SER A 51 24.22 9.81 -26.00
N VAL A 52 23.71 8.91 -25.11
CA VAL A 52 23.03 9.32 -23.87
C VAL A 52 24.11 9.61 -22.81
N SER A 53 23.91 10.68 -22.04
CA SER A 53 24.80 11.00 -20.92
C SER A 53 24.79 9.87 -19.87
N VAL A 54 25.96 9.47 -19.38
CA VAL A 54 26.12 8.48 -18.29
C VAL A 54 25.32 8.87 -17.05
N ALA A 55 25.24 10.17 -16.75
CA ALA A 55 24.45 10.68 -15.63
C ALA A 55 22.94 10.40 -15.83
N PHE A 56 22.41 10.59 -17.03
CA PHE A 56 20.98 10.28 -17.32
C PHE A 56 20.70 8.78 -17.21
N GLU A 57 21.63 7.95 -17.69
CA GLU A 57 21.51 6.50 -17.58
C GLU A 57 21.46 6.04 -16.12
N GLN A 58 22.35 6.55 -15.28
CA GLN A 58 22.34 6.26 -13.84
C GLN A 58 21.05 6.73 -13.17
N ILE A 59 20.59 7.95 -13.45
CA ILE A 59 19.34 8.48 -12.87
C ILE A 59 18.13 7.62 -13.28
N VAL A 60 18.00 7.30 -14.57
CA VAL A 60 16.84 6.56 -15.08
C VAL A 60 16.86 5.11 -14.58
N TRP A 61 18.00 4.41 -14.73
CA TRP A 61 18.05 2.98 -14.48
C TRP A 61 18.28 2.61 -13.01
N GLN A 62 19.16 3.35 -12.31
CA GLN A 62 19.49 2.98 -10.92
C GLN A 62 18.58 3.65 -9.87
N ILE A 63 18.02 4.83 -10.18
CA ILE A 63 17.22 5.58 -9.21
C ILE A 63 15.74 5.53 -9.57
N ARG A 64 15.35 5.97 -10.78
CA ARG A 64 13.94 6.16 -11.12
C ARG A 64 13.21 4.86 -11.44
N MET A 65 13.83 3.95 -12.16
CA MET A 65 13.20 2.70 -12.58
C MET A 65 12.82 1.83 -11.36
N PRO A 66 13.72 1.56 -10.40
CA PRO A 66 13.35 0.86 -9.18
C PRO A 66 12.23 1.56 -8.40
N ARG A 67 12.29 2.88 -8.33
CA ARG A 67 11.31 3.70 -7.59
C ARG A 67 9.91 3.63 -8.21
N ILE A 68 9.81 3.69 -9.54
CA ILE A 68 8.54 3.52 -10.26
C ILE A 68 7.96 2.13 -10.06
N ILE A 69 8.77 1.09 -10.15
CA ILE A 69 8.33 -0.29 -9.92
C ILE A 69 7.84 -0.44 -8.47
N LEU A 70 8.60 0.05 -7.49
CA LEU A 70 8.19 -0.01 -6.09
C LEU A 70 6.91 0.79 -5.83
N GLY A 71 6.78 1.99 -6.41
CA GLY A 71 5.58 2.81 -6.30
C GLY A 71 4.34 2.11 -6.87
N PHE A 72 4.48 1.50 -8.05
CA PHE A 72 3.42 0.71 -8.65
C PHE A 72 3.02 -0.49 -7.77
N LEU A 73 4.00 -1.24 -7.26
CA LEU A 73 3.76 -2.39 -6.38
C LEU A 73 3.12 -1.96 -5.05
N ALA A 74 3.60 -0.86 -4.46
CA ALA A 74 3.03 -0.32 -3.22
C ALA A 74 1.58 0.11 -3.41
N GLY A 75 1.28 0.87 -4.46
CA GLY A 75 -0.07 1.28 -4.79
C GLY A 75 -1.00 0.11 -5.08
N SER A 76 -0.54 -0.86 -5.88
CA SER A 76 -1.28 -2.09 -6.19
C SER A 76 -1.55 -2.92 -4.94
N GLY A 77 -0.53 -3.15 -4.13
CA GLY A 77 -0.63 -3.95 -2.90
C GLY A 77 -1.56 -3.29 -1.87
N LEU A 78 -1.42 -1.99 -1.62
CA LEU A 78 -2.29 -1.26 -0.70
C LEU A 78 -3.75 -1.23 -1.18
N ALA A 79 -3.99 -1.08 -2.49
CA ALA A 79 -5.35 -1.13 -3.04
C ALA A 79 -5.98 -2.53 -2.90
N LEU A 80 -5.21 -3.60 -3.11
CA LEU A 80 -5.65 -4.97 -2.85
C LEU A 80 -5.95 -5.18 -1.36
N CYS A 81 -5.05 -4.73 -0.48
CA CYS A 81 -5.27 -4.77 0.97
C CYS A 81 -6.57 -4.06 1.36
N GLY A 82 -6.82 -2.89 0.79
CA GLY A 82 -8.06 -2.13 1.04
C GLY A 82 -9.30 -2.88 0.60
N CYS A 83 -9.32 -3.44 -0.62
CA CYS A 83 -10.46 -4.24 -1.11
C CYS A 83 -10.79 -5.41 -0.17
N VAL A 84 -9.77 -6.15 0.23
CA VAL A 84 -9.94 -7.34 1.08
C VAL A 84 -10.30 -6.95 2.51
N MET A 85 -9.65 -5.93 3.08
CA MET A 85 -9.94 -5.46 4.43
C MET A 85 -11.39 -4.99 4.57
N GLN A 86 -11.89 -4.24 3.58
CA GLN A 86 -13.28 -3.78 3.55
C GLN A 86 -14.28 -4.93 3.46
N ALA A 87 -13.93 -6.04 2.80
CA ALA A 87 -14.75 -7.25 2.77
C ALA A 87 -14.70 -8.02 4.10
N VAL A 88 -13.52 -8.17 4.70
CA VAL A 88 -13.31 -8.90 5.96
C VAL A 88 -14.01 -8.22 7.13
N VAL A 89 -13.92 -6.89 7.21
CA VAL A 89 -14.53 -6.08 8.29
C VAL A 89 -16.00 -5.73 7.97
N GLN A 90 -16.43 -5.93 6.72
CA GLN A 90 -17.76 -5.53 6.23
C GLN A 90 -18.02 -4.03 6.39
N ASN A 91 -16.96 -3.24 6.24
CA ASN A 91 -17.00 -1.80 6.38
C ASN A 91 -16.24 -1.13 5.21
N PRO A 92 -16.90 -0.34 4.37
CA PRO A 92 -16.25 0.33 3.25
C PRO A 92 -15.22 1.39 3.66
N MET A 93 -15.20 1.77 4.93
CA MET A 93 -14.24 2.72 5.52
C MET A 93 -13.04 2.01 6.16
N ALA A 94 -12.95 0.67 6.07
CA ALA A 94 -11.81 -0.06 6.63
C ALA A 94 -10.55 0.16 5.78
N ASP A 95 -9.48 0.58 6.46
CA ASP A 95 -8.15 0.77 5.92
C ASP A 95 -7.23 -0.40 6.37
N PRO A 96 -6.30 -0.87 5.56
CA PRO A 96 -5.33 -1.89 5.96
C PRO A 96 -4.54 -1.54 7.21
N TYR A 97 -4.30 -0.25 7.46
CA TYR A 97 -3.56 0.24 8.63
C TYR A 97 -4.37 0.18 9.93
N ILE A 98 -5.69 0.03 9.87
CA ILE A 98 -6.54 -0.15 11.07
C ILE A 98 -6.09 -1.37 11.89
N LEU A 99 -5.52 -2.41 11.27
CA LEU A 99 -4.96 -3.58 11.95
C LEU A 99 -3.80 -3.27 12.93
N GLY A 100 -3.48 -2.02 13.19
CA GLY A 100 -2.32 -1.64 14.00
C GLY A 100 -0.98 -1.93 13.33
N VAL A 101 -0.99 -2.41 12.08
CA VAL A 101 0.21 -2.78 11.32
C VAL A 101 1.18 -1.61 11.21
N SER A 102 0.67 -0.38 10.98
CA SER A 102 1.52 0.81 10.92
C SER A 102 2.14 1.15 12.28
N ALA A 103 1.39 1.06 13.37
CA ALA A 103 1.90 1.31 14.73
C ALA A 103 2.93 0.25 15.13
N GLY A 104 2.66 -1.02 14.81
CA GLY A 104 3.61 -2.12 15.02
C GLY A 104 4.89 -1.94 14.20
N ALA A 105 4.78 -1.58 12.93
CA ALA A 105 5.93 -1.29 12.08
C ALA A 105 6.75 -0.09 12.61
N THR A 106 6.06 0.97 13.07
CA THR A 106 6.71 2.13 13.69
C THR A 106 7.44 1.73 14.96
N LEU A 107 6.82 0.92 15.84
CA LEU A 107 7.48 0.43 17.05
C LEU A 107 8.69 -0.43 16.72
N GLY A 108 8.60 -1.33 15.75
CA GLY A 108 9.73 -2.17 15.32
C GLY A 108 10.89 -1.33 14.75
N ALA A 109 10.59 -0.35 13.90
CA ALA A 109 11.59 0.56 13.34
C ALA A 109 12.23 1.44 14.42
N THR A 110 11.43 2.03 15.31
CA THR A 110 11.88 2.88 16.42
C THR A 110 12.76 2.09 17.39
N GLY A 111 12.29 0.90 17.79
CA GLY A 111 13.06 0.02 18.66
C GLY A 111 14.40 -0.39 18.06
N SER A 112 14.43 -0.68 16.75
CA SER A 112 15.69 -1.04 16.07
C SER A 112 16.69 0.11 16.02
N LEU A 113 16.23 1.34 15.85
CA LEU A 113 17.08 2.53 15.87
C LEU A 113 17.59 2.80 17.28
N PHE A 114 16.72 2.69 18.29
CA PHE A 114 17.10 2.85 19.70
C PHE A 114 18.15 1.84 20.15
N LEU A 115 18.06 0.59 19.67
CA LEU A 115 19.02 -0.48 19.98
C LEU A 115 20.29 -0.44 19.07
N GLY A 116 20.44 0.56 18.22
CA GLY A 116 21.58 0.68 17.31
C GLY A 116 21.59 -0.34 16.17
N LEU A 117 20.45 -0.99 15.87
CA LEU A 117 20.31 -2.00 14.81
C LEU A 117 19.96 -1.39 13.45
N GLY A 118 20.29 -0.14 13.23
CA GLY A 118 19.82 0.75 12.15
C GLY A 118 19.80 0.21 10.73
N VAL A 119 20.75 -0.69 10.37
CA VAL A 119 20.82 -1.27 9.01
C VAL A 119 19.63 -2.21 8.71
N ILE A 120 18.97 -2.74 9.76
CA ILE A 120 17.92 -3.77 9.65
C ILE A 120 16.55 -3.19 10.05
N SER A 121 16.38 -1.87 10.05
CA SER A 121 15.13 -1.21 10.47
C SER A 121 13.89 -1.69 9.71
N GLY A 122 14.00 -1.99 8.41
CA GLY A 122 12.91 -2.54 7.61
C GLY A 122 12.47 -3.94 8.06
N PHE A 123 13.39 -4.81 8.42
CA PHE A 123 13.07 -6.14 8.96
C PHE A 123 12.32 -6.03 10.29
N TRP A 124 12.80 -5.19 11.21
CA TRP A 124 12.13 -4.99 12.50
C TRP A 124 10.77 -4.32 12.36
N ALA A 125 10.61 -3.41 11.39
CA ALA A 125 9.30 -2.87 11.03
C ALA A 125 8.34 -3.97 10.55
N PHE A 126 8.81 -4.91 9.72
CA PHE A 126 8.02 -6.05 9.29
C PHE A 126 7.62 -6.96 10.47
N VAL A 127 8.56 -7.28 11.36
CA VAL A 127 8.31 -8.09 12.56
C VAL A 127 7.30 -7.38 13.49
N GLY A 128 7.47 -6.08 13.71
CA GLY A 128 6.54 -5.28 14.49
C GLY A 128 5.12 -5.24 13.90
N ALA A 129 5.02 -5.12 12.58
CA ALA A 129 3.75 -5.19 11.85
C ALA A 129 3.05 -6.55 12.05
N GLY A 130 3.80 -7.64 11.92
CA GLY A 130 3.31 -9.01 12.17
C GLY A 130 2.87 -9.22 13.62
N GLY A 131 3.67 -8.72 14.58
CA GLY A 131 3.35 -8.76 16.00
C GLY A 131 2.07 -8.00 16.33
N ALA A 132 1.86 -6.82 15.76
CA ALA A 132 0.63 -6.06 15.91
C ALA A 132 -0.60 -6.84 15.42
N CYS A 133 -0.50 -7.43 14.23
CA CYS A 133 -1.58 -8.25 13.68
C CYS A 133 -1.87 -9.47 14.58
N PHE A 134 -0.84 -10.15 15.07
CA PHE A 134 -1.00 -11.26 16.01
C PHE A 134 -1.74 -10.82 17.28
N LEU A 135 -1.36 -9.69 17.86
CA LEU A 135 -2.03 -9.14 19.05
C LEU A 135 -3.50 -8.80 18.76
N VAL A 136 -3.80 -8.20 17.62
CA VAL A 136 -5.19 -7.92 17.20
C VAL A 136 -6.00 -9.22 17.10
N LEU A 137 -5.44 -10.23 16.44
CA LEU A 137 -6.11 -11.53 16.29
C LEU A 137 -6.30 -12.22 17.64
N ALA A 138 -5.30 -12.22 18.50
CA ALA A 138 -5.38 -12.81 19.84
C ALA A 138 -6.47 -12.12 20.69
N LEU A 139 -6.51 -10.79 20.71
CA LEU A 139 -7.52 -10.04 21.44
C LEU A 139 -8.94 -10.22 20.86
N SER A 140 -9.06 -10.18 19.52
CA SER A 140 -10.38 -10.29 18.87
C SER A 140 -10.99 -11.69 18.95
N SER A 141 -10.17 -12.73 19.18
CA SER A 141 -10.60 -14.14 19.27
C SER A 141 -10.56 -14.72 20.68
N ALA A 142 -10.31 -13.92 21.71
CA ALA A 142 -10.10 -14.39 23.09
C ALA A 142 -11.27 -15.23 23.68
N ASP A 143 -12.48 -15.01 23.21
CA ASP A 143 -13.67 -15.78 23.62
C ASP A 143 -14.19 -16.73 22.51
N GLY A 144 -13.37 -17.05 21.52
CA GLY A 144 -13.69 -18.01 20.47
C GLY A 144 -14.61 -17.48 19.34
N LYS A 145 -15.04 -16.21 19.40
CA LYS A 145 -15.90 -15.58 18.38
C LYS A 145 -15.35 -14.22 17.98
N THR A 146 -14.87 -14.12 16.73
CA THR A 146 -14.38 -12.85 16.17
C THR A 146 -15.52 -12.16 15.42
N THR A 147 -16.11 -11.12 16.00
CA THR A 147 -17.07 -10.23 15.32
C THR A 147 -16.34 -9.01 14.72
N SER A 148 -16.96 -8.35 13.73
CA SER A 148 -16.41 -7.14 13.14
C SER A 148 -16.16 -6.03 14.17
N VAL A 149 -17.04 -5.90 15.17
CA VAL A 149 -16.91 -4.90 16.24
C VAL A 149 -15.71 -5.21 17.15
N LYS A 150 -15.55 -6.47 17.60
CA LYS A 150 -14.38 -6.88 18.38
C LYS A 150 -13.08 -6.69 17.64
N LEU A 151 -13.07 -7.00 16.34
CA LEU A 151 -11.89 -6.78 15.50
C LEU A 151 -11.51 -5.30 15.47
N ILE A 152 -12.46 -4.41 15.20
CA ILE A 152 -12.21 -2.95 15.17
C ILE A 152 -11.71 -2.45 16.52
N LEU A 153 -12.37 -2.84 17.64
CA LEU A 153 -11.94 -2.44 18.97
C LEU A 153 -10.54 -2.94 19.30
N SER A 154 -10.24 -4.20 19.00
CA SER A 154 -8.89 -4.77 19.19
C SER A 154 -7.84 -4.00 18.39
N CYS A 155 -8.16 -3.63 17.14
CA CYS A 155 -7.28 -2.81 16.31
C CYS A 155 -6.99 -1.45 16.94
N MET A 156 -8.01 -0.77 17.46
CA MET A 156 -7.86 0.55 18.13
C MET A 156 -7.01 0.45 19.39
N ILE A 157 -7.22 -0.56 20.21
CA ILE A 157 -6.46 -0.81 21.45
C ILE A 157 -4.98 -1.08 21.12
N VAL A 158 -4.72 -1.99 20.18
CA VAL A 158 -3.35 -2.34 19.76
C VAL A 158 -2.65 -1.15 19.14
N TYR A 159 -3.32 -0.40 18.27
CA TYR A 159 -2.78 0.84 17.69
C TYR A 159 -2.37 1.84 18.76
N ALA A 160 -3.26 2.13 19.73
CA ALA A 160 -2.98 3.08 20.81
C ALA A 160 -1.80 2.61 21.69
N LEU A 161 -1.78 1.33 22.04
CA LEU A 161 -0.72 0.73 22.88
C LEU A 161 0.65 0.81 22.19
N LEU A 162 0.74 0.34 20.93
CA LEU A 162 2.01 0.31 20.20
C LEU A 162 2.51 1.71 19.85
N THR A 163 1.59 2.65 19.59
CA THR A 163 1.94 4.06 19.39
C THR A 163 2.47 4.68 20.68
N ALA A 164 1.87 4.38 21.84
CA ALA A 164 2.36 4.87 23.13
C ALA A 164 3.78 4.34 23.43
N PHE A 165 4.06 3.06 23.17
CA PHE A 165 5.40 2.50 23.31
C PHE A 165 6.40 3.13 22.35
N SER A 166 6.02 3.38 21.08
CA SER A 166 6.90 4.06 20.12
C SER A 166 7.25 5.46 20.59
N ASN A 167 6.24 6.22 21.05
CA ASN A 167 6.44 7.58 21.57
C ASN A 167 7.29 7.59 22.85
N PHE A 168 7.13 6.60 23.72
CA PHE A 168 7.96 6.44 24.91
C PHE A 168 9.44 6.24 24.54
N ILE A 169 9.73 5.33 23.60
CA ILE A 169 11.10 5.09 23.15
C ILE A 169 11.69 6.38 22.53
N ILE A 170 10.93 7.09 21.70
CA ILE A 170 11.36 8.35 21.08
C ILE A 170 11.68 9.39 22.16
N ALA A 171 10.85 9.51 23.20
CA ALA A 171 11.04 10.48 24.27
C ALA A 171 12.30 10.18 25.12
N VAL A 172 12.60 8.89 25.35
CA VAL A 172 13.76 8.46 26.17
C VAL A 172 15.06 8.47 25.35
N ALA A 173 14.99 8.25 24.04
CA ALA A 173 16.16 8.17 23.18
C ALA A 173 16.98 9.46 23.11
N GLY A 174 16.35 10.64 23.28
CA GLY A 174 17.01 11.97 23.32
C GLY A 174 17.78 12.34 22.04
N ASP A 175 17.75 11.51 21.00
CA ASP A 175 18.46 11.71 19.74
C ASP A 175 17.57 12.44 18.73
N SER A 176 17.91 13.70 18.42
CA SER A 176 17.18 14.53 17.47
C SER A 176 17.23 14.00 16.03
N ASP A 177 18.36 13.42 15.61
CA ASP A 177 18.55 12.94 14.24
C ASP A 177 17.79 11.62 14.02
N GLY A 178 17.81 10.74 15.01
CA GLY A 178 17.00 9.52 15.02
C GLY A 178 15.50 9.82 15.00
N MET A 179 15.04 10.81 15.77
CA MET A 179 13.64 11.26 15.77
C MET A 179 13.21 11.79 14.40
N MET A 180 14.04 12.61 13.76
CA MET A 180 13.75 13.15 12.43
C MET A 180 13.66 12.02 11.39
N SER A 181 14.59 11.05 11.43
CA SER A 181 14.59 9.88 10.55
C SER A 181 13.33 9.04 10.70
N ILE A 182 12.87 8.79 11.93
CA ILE A 182 11.60 8.06 12.20
C ILE A 182 10.42 8.85 11.67
N LYS A 183 10.38 10.17 11.90
CA LYS A 183 9.30 11.03 11.43
C LYS A 183 9.18 11.02 9.91
N PHE A 184 10.30 11.15 9.18
CA PHE A 184 10.29 11.02 7.73
C PHE A 184 9.86 9.63 7.26
N TRP A 185 10.29 8.57 7.95
CA TRP A 185 9.90 7.21 7.62
C TRP A 185 8.39 6.98 7.81
N THR A 186 7.80 7.51 8.91
CA THR A 186 6.35 7.42 9.17
C THR A 186 5.50 8.23 8.18
N MET A 187 6.07 9.18 7.47
CA MET A 187 5.38 9.93 6.42
C MET A 187 5.31 9.18 5.08
N GLY A 188 5.99 8.05 4.94
CA GLY A 188 6.06 7.25 3.73
C GLY A 188 6.94 7.84 2.64
N SER A 189 7.86 7.05 2.11
CA SER A 189 8.80 7.47 1.07
C SER A 189 9.18 6.31 0.17
N LEU A 190 9.41 6.58 -1.11
CA LEU A 190 9.93 5.62 -2.08
C LEU A 190 11.44 5.78 -2.32
N THR A 191 12.13 6.61 -1.54
CA THR A 191 13.59 6.87 -1.70
C THR A 191 14.47 5.66 -1.45
N ARG A 192 13.98 4.68 -0.67
CA ARG A 192 14.67 3.41 -0.40
C ARG A 192 14.51 2.37 -1.51
N ALA A 193 13.86 2.72 -2.61
CA ALA A 193 13.72 1.84 -3.77
C ALA A 193 15.09 1.48 -4.35
N GLY A 194 15.32 0.20 -4.55
CA GLY A 194 16.55 -0.30 -5.17
C GLY A 194 16.31 -1.69 -5.74
N TRP A 195 17.10 -2.07 -6.74
CA TRP A 195 16.96 -3.38 -7.40
C TRP A 195 17.00 -4.56 -6.43
N LYS A 196 17.74 -4.44 -5.32
CA LYS A 196 17.83 -5.48 -4.28
C LYS A 196 16.50 -5.76 -3.57
N ASN A 197 15.66 -4.75 -3.40
CA ASN A 197 14.42 -4.85 -2.62
C ASN A 197 13.20 -5.20 -3.47
N ILE A 198 13.24 -4.89 -4.77
CA ILE A 198 12.09 -5.03 -5.67
C ILE A 198 11.68 -6.49 -5.85
N GLY A 199 12.64 -7.40 -5.99
CA GLY A 199 12.36 -8.81 -6.27
C GLY A 199 11.45 -9.45 -5.21
N LEU A 200 11.77 -9.26 -3.93
CA LEU A 200 10.97 -9.79 -2.82
C LEU A 200 9.59 -9.15 -2.74
N ILE A 201 9.52 -7.82 -2.88
CA ILE A 201 8.22 -7.10 -2.85
C ILE A 201 7.34 -7.52 -4.03
N THR A 202 7.92 -7.66 -5.22
CA THR A 202 7.20 -8.16 -6.41
C THR A 202 6.61 -9.54 -6.15
N LEU A 203 7.40 -10.46 -5.61
CA LEU A 203 6.94 -11.81 -5.29
C LEU A 203 5.76 -11.80 -4.30
N ILE A 204 5.87 -11.02 -3.23
CA ILE A 204 4.83 -10.92 -2.19
C ILE A 204 3.55 -10.31 -2.76
N VAL A 205 3.65 -9.22 -3.52
CA VAL A 205 2.48 -8.53 -4.11
C VAL A 205 1.80 -9.43 -5.13
N LEU A 206 2.55 -10.09 -6.00
CA LEU A 206 1.99 -11.02 -7.00
C LEU A 206 1.36 -12.25 -6.35
N ALA A 207 2.02 -12.85 -5.36
CA ALA A 207 1.47 -13.99 -4.63
C ALA A 207 0.15 -13.62 -3.93
N ALA A 208 0.09 -12.47 -3.28
CA ALA A 208 -1.13 -11.95 -2.66
C ALA A 208 -2.22 -11.65 -3.69
N ALA A 209 -1.87 -11.04 -4.83
CA ALA A 209 -2.82 -10.74 -5.90
C ALA A 209 -3.44 -12.03 -6.49
N VAL A 210 -2.62 -13.05 -6.74
CA VAL A 210 -3.09 -14.37 -7.21
C VAL A 210 -3.96 -15.02 -6.14
N PHE A 211 -3.51 -15.05 -4.88
CA PHE A 211 -4.29 -15.61 -3.78
C PHE A 211 -5.66 -14.96 -3.66
N PHE A 212 -5.75 -13.63 -3.53
CA PHE A 212 -7.02 -12.94 -3.40
C PHE A 212 -7.91 -13.08 -4.65
N ARG A 213 -7.28 -13.23 -5.82
CA ARG A 213 -8.02 -13.50 -7.06
C ARG A 213 -8.71 -14.86 -7.05
N THR A 214 -8.09 -15.88 -6.45
CA THR A 214 -8.73 -17.21 -6.27
C THR A 214 -9.84 -17.16 -5.23
N GLN A 215 -9.75 -16.25 -4.24
CA GLN A 215 -10.70 -16.08 -3.14
C GLN A 215 -11.83 -15.08 -3.46
N ALA A 216 -11.93 -14.58 -4.69
CA ALA A 216 -12.88 -13.52 -5.05
C ALA A 216 -14.35 -13.86 -4.72
N GLN A 217 -14.79 -15.11 -4.91
CA GLN A 217 -16.15 -15.55 -4.58
C GLN A 217 -16.39 -15.59 -3.07
N THR A 218 -15.40 -16.03 -2.29
CA THR A 218 -15.48 -16.03 -0.83
C THR A 218 -15.53 -14.62 -0.27
N LEU A 219 -14.76 -13.68 -0.87
CA LEU A 219 -14.81 -12.25 -0.53
C LEU A 219 -16.19 -11.64 -0.85
N ASP A 220 -16.77 -11.99 -2.01
CA ASP A 220 -18.13 -11.57 -2.35
C ASP A 220 -19.16 -12.13 -1.34
N GLY A 221 -19.01 -13.38 -0.92
CA GLY A 221 -19.86 -14.00 0.11
C GLY A 221 -19.75 -13.34 1.48
N LEU A 222 -18.53 -12.95 1.92
CA LEU A 222 -18.34 -12.22 3.19
C LEU A 222 -19.06 -10.86 3.20
N MET A 223 -19.20 -10.20 2.06
CA MET A 223 -19.92 -8.91 1.94
C MET A 223 -21.42 -9.04 2.15
N LEU A 224 -22.01 -10.24 2.09
CA LEU A 224 -23.43 -10.47 2.34
C LEU A 224 -23.82 -10.45 3.82
N GLY A 225 -22.82 -10.42 4.71
CA GLY A 225 -23.02 -10.52 6.16
C GLY A 225 -22.65 -11.91 6.70
N GLU A 226 -22.45 -11.97 8.02
CA GLU A 226 -21.94 -13.18 8.68
C GLU A 226 -22.92 -14.36 8.60
N GLU A 227 -24.21 -14.08 8.83
CA GLU A 227 -25.27 -15.09 8.77
C GLU A 227 -25.45 -15.64 7.35
N ALA A 228 -25.54 -14.76 6.36
CA ALA A 228 -25.68 -15.16 4.97
C ALA A 228 -24.44 -15.93 4.47
N ALA A 229 -23.23 -15.49 4.84
CA ALA A 229 -22.01 -16.17 4.49
C ALA A 229 -21.94 -17.59 5.09
N SER A 230 -22.35 -17.76 6.35
CA SER A 230 -22.39 -19.06 7.01
C SER A 230 -23.42 -20.01 6.40
N THR A 231 -24.58 -19.50 6.00
CA THR A 231 -25.64 -20.28 5.33
C THR A 231 -25.19 -20.86 3.99
N ILE A 232 -24.35 -20.16 3.24
CA ILE A 232 -23.75 -20.66 1.98
C ILE A 232 -22.47 -21.48 2.20
N GLY A 233 -22.16 -21.85 3.47
CA GLY A 233 -21.07 -22.76 3.81
C GLY A 233 -19.69 -22.08 3.96
N ILE A 234 -19.61 -20.74 4.02
CA ILE A 234 -18.35 -20.05 4.25
C ILE A 234 -18.04 -20.04 5.76
N ASN A 235 -16.90 -20.61 6.13
CA ASN A 235 -16.38 -20.47 7.50
C ASN A 235 -15.76 -19.09 7.67
N THR A 236 -16.57 -18.14 8.13
CA THR A 236 -16.20 -16.71 8.25
C THR A 236 -14.99 -16.50 9.17
N PHE A 237 -14.88 -17.26 10.27
CA PHE A 237 -13.73 -17.19 11.18
C PHE A 237 -12.42 -17.57 10.52
N ARG A 238 -12.39 -18.74 9.85
CA ARG A 238 -11.16 -19.21 9.17
C ARG A 238 -10.77 -18.28 8.02
N CYS A 239 -11.75 -17.84 7.23
CA CYS A 239 -11.50 -16.91 6.13
C CYS A 239 -10.93 -15.59 6.63
N ARG A 240 -11.51 -14.99 7.68
CA ARG A 240 -11.00 -13.77 8.30
C ARG A 240 -9.56 -13.96 8.79
N LEU A 241 -9.27 -15.03 9.53
CA LEU A 241 -7.93 -15.32 10.03
C LEU A 241 -6.90 -15.37 8.89
N VAL A 242 -7.16 -16.18 7.87
CA VAL A 242 -6.25 -16.35 6.73
C VAL A 242 -6.05 -15.03 5.97
N TYR A 243 -7.14 -14.31 5.70
CA TYR A 243 -7.02 -13.03 4.97
C TYR A 243 -6.26 -11.99 5.78
N LEU A 244 -6.50 -11.87 7.08
CA LEU A 244 -5.78 -10.95 7.95
C LEU A 244 -4.28 -11.29 8.03
N LEU A 245 -3.92 -12.58 8.05
CA LEU A 245 -2.52 -13.01 7.98
C LEU A 245 -1.86 -12.61 6.66
N VAL A 246 -2.52 -12.86 5.52
CA VAL A 246 -1.99 -12.46 4.21
C VAL A 246 -1.90 -10.93 4.10
N LEU A 247 -2.90 -10.20 4.58
CA LEU A 247 -2.90 -8.73 4.64
C LEU A 247 -1.74 -8.21 5.49
N SER A 248 -1.47 -8.82 6.64
CA SER A 248 -0.37 -8.46 7.53
C SER A 248 0.98 -8.63 6.85
N VAL A 249 1.21 -9.77 6.18
CA VAL A 249 2.45 -10.02 5.44
C VAL A 249 2.62 -9.00 4.31
N LEU A 250 1.57 -8.77 3.51
CA LEU A 250 1.61 -7.84 2.38
C LEU A 250 1.83 -6.41 2.86
N THR A 251 1.03 -5.93 3.83
CA THR A 251 1.15 -4.57 4.35
C THR A 251 2.47 -4.38 5.09
N GLY A 252 2.88 -5.35 5.90
CA GLY A 252 4.16 -5.30 6.63
C GLY A 252 5.36 -5.24 5.68
N ALA A 253 5.35 -6.03 4.59
CA ALA A 253 6.40 -5.99 3.58
C ALA A 253 6.45 -4.64 2.86
N LEU A 254 5.31 -4.06 2.51
CA LEU A 254 5.25 -2.74 1.89
C LEU A 254 5.74 -1.65 2.85
N VAL A 255 5.26 -1.65 4.08
CA VAL A 255 5.65 -0.66 5.11
C VAL A 255 7.14 -0.76 5.44
N SER A 256 7.72 -1.94 5.47
CA SER A 256 9.15 -2.13 5.75
C SER A 256 10.08 -1.39 4.78
N VAL A 257 9.64 -1.21 3.53
CA VAL A 257 10.42 -0.52 2.48
C VAL A 257 9.93 0.92 2.25
N CYS A 258 8.62 1.13 2.22
CA CYS A 258 8.02 2.41 1.84
C CYS A 258 7.62 3.29 3.02
N GLY A 259 7.68 2.78 4.27
CA GLY A 259 7.03 3.45 5.40
C GLY A 259 5.51 3.40 5.28
N THR A 260 4.81 4.25 6.04
CA THR A 260 3.34 4.24 6.07
C THR A 260 2.75 5.16 4.99
N ILE A 261 1.93 4.61 4.09
CA ILE A 261 1.28 5.35 2.99
C ILE A 261 -0.24 5.22 3.14
N GLY A 262 -0.87 6.15 3.83
CA GLY A 262 -2.31 6.14 4.08
C GLY A 262 -3.18 6.47 2.86
N PHE A 263 -4.49 6.28 3.02
CA PHE A 263 -5.56 6.62 2.08
C PHE A 263 -5.62 5.81 0.77
N VAL A 264 -4.54 5.22 0.28
CA VAL A 264 -4.54 4.42 -0.97
C VAL A 264 -5.52 3.26 -0.84
N GLY A 265 -5.44 2.51 0.26
CA GLY A 265 -6.33 1.38 0.57
C GLY A 265 -7.79 1.77 0.82
N LEU A 266 -8.07 3.05 1.01
CA LEU A 266 -9.43 3.58 1.16
C LEU A 266 -10.00 4.09 -0.17
N ILE A 267 -9.27 4.98 -0.84
CA ILE A 267 -9.73 5.69 -2.04
C ILE A 267 -9.85 4.75 -3.23
N ILE A 268 -8.79 3.98 -3.48
CA ILE A 268 -8.70 3.20 -4.71
C ILE A 268 -9.78 2.12 -4.80
N PRO A 269 -10.08 1.34 -3.74
CA PRO A 269 -11.22 0.43 -3.78
C PRO A 269 -12.55 1.13 -4.05
N HIS A 270 -12.75 2.32 -3.48
CA HIS A 270 -13.99 3.09 -3.68
C HIS A 270 -14.15 3.53 -5.14
N VAL A 271 -13.12 4.14 -5.73
CA VAL A 271 -13.11 4.55 -7.14
C VAL A 271 -13.24 3.33 -8.06
N SER A 272 -12.53 2.24 -7.74
CA SER A 272 -12.57 1.01 -8.53
C SER A 272 -13.94 0.34 -8.52
N ARG A 273 -14.69 0.40 -7.40
CA ARG A 273 -16.07 -0.08 -7.36
C ARG A 273 -17.01 0.74 -8.27
N ALA A 274 -16.81 2.03 -8.38
CA ALA A 274 -17.59 2.87 -9.31
C ALA A 274 -17.37 2.46 -10.78
N ILE A 275 -16.17 1.95 -11.12
CA ILE A 275 -15.81 1.52 -12.47
C ILE A 275 -16.18 0.05 -12.74
N ALA A 276 -15.86 -0.84 -11.80
CA ALA A 276 -15.92 -2.30 -11.97
C ALA A 276 -17.18 -2.96 -11.39
N GLY A 277 -17.90 -2.24 -10.51
CA GLY A 277 -18.92 -2.82 -9.63
C GLY A 277 -18.30 -3.50 -8.41
N THR A 278 -19.13 -4.19 -7.62
CA THR A 278 -18.75 -4.75 -6.31
C THR A 278 -18.08 -6.13 -6.38
N ALA A 279 -18.29 -6.90 -7.47
CA ALA A 279 -17.77 -8.25 -7.62
C ALA A 279 -16.22 -8.27 -7.60
N HIS A 280 -15.61 -8.91 -6.60
CA HIS A 280 -14.16 -8.94 -6.38
C HIS A 280 -13.39 -9.52 -7.57
N ARG A 281 -13.99 -10.43 -8.34
CA ARG A 281 -13.38 -10.96 -9.56
C ARG A 281 -13.01 -9.87 -10.58
N LYS A 282 -13.77 -8.77 -10.64
CA LYS A 282 -13.50 -7.62 -11.52
C LYS A 282 -12.81 -6.49 -10.77
N LEU A 283 -13.16 -6.32 -9.51
CA LEU A 283 -12.69 -5.24 -8.66
C LEU A 283 -11.18 -5.34 -8.41
N LEU A 284 -10.67 -6.52 -8.00
CA LEU A 284 -9.27 -6.67 -7.60
C LEU A 284 -8.26 -6.26 -8.68
N PRO A 285 -8.34 -6.74 -9.95
CA PRO A 285 -7.38 -6.32 -10.97
C PRO A 285 -7.48 -4.84 -11.32
N ILE A 286 -8.69 -4.26 -11.32
CA ILE A 286 -8.87 -2.83 -11.57
C ILE A 286 -8.32 -2.01 -10.42
N ALA A 287 -8.55 -2.42 -9.17
CA ALA A 287 -8.01 -1.74 -8.00
C ALA A 287 -6.48 -1.79 -7.97
N ALA A 288 -5.86 -2.93 -8.27
CA ALA A 288 -4.42 -3.05 -8.33
C ALA A 288 -3.80 -2.11 -9.36
N LEU A 289 -4.32 -2.11 -10.60
CA LEU A 289 -3.84 -1.22 -11.66
C LEU A 289 -4.07 0.27 -11.33
N SER A 290 -5.25 0.60 -10.80
CA SER A 290 -5.57 1.99 -10.43
C SER A 290 -4.71 2.47 -9.26
N GLY A 291 -4.45 1.60 -8.26
CA GLY A 291 -3.57 1.91 -7.14
C GLY A 291 -2.12 2.13 -7.56
N GLY A 292 -1.61 1.25 -8.42
CA GLY A 292 -0.29 1.42 -9.01
C GLY A 292 -0.17 2.71 -9.81
N LEU A 293 -1.12 2.97 -10.70
CA LEU A 293 -1.18 4.20 -11.49
C LEU A 293 -1.23 5.46 -10.61
N PHE A 294 -2.05 5.45 -9.55
CA PHE A 294 -2.16 6.56 -8.61
C PHE A 294 -0.81 6.84 -7.94
N MET A 295 -0.12 5.81 -7.45
CA MET A 295 1.18 5.98 -6.80
C MET A 295 2.29 6.44 -7.74
N LEU A 296 2.25 6.08 -9.03
CA LEU A 296 3.19 6.62 -10.02
C LEU A 296 3.10 8.14 -10.12
N TRP A 297 1.88 8.69 -10.17
CA TRP A 297 1.66 10.13 -10.24
C TRP A 297 1.95 10.83 -8.93
N VAL A 298 1.56 10.26 -7.80
CA VAL A 298 1.88 10.80 -6.47
C VAL A 298 3.39 10.92 -6.29
N ASP A 299 4.16 9.89 -6.65
CA ASP A 299 5.61 9.92 -6.56
C ASP A 299 6.23 10.96 -7.52
N ALA A 300 5.74 11.02 -8.77
CA ALA A 300 6.23 11.99 -9.73
C ALA A 300 6.01 13.44 -9.27
N ILE A 301 4.86 13.73 -8.67
CA ILE A 301 4.54 15.03 -8.09
C ILE A 301 5.45 15.30 -6.87
N ALA A 302 5.57 14.34 -5.95
CA ALA A 302 6.34 14.47 -4.72
C ALA A 302 7.81 14.85 -4.96
N ARG A 303 8.42 14.34 -6.02
CA ARG A 303 9.82 14.61 -6.40
C ARG A 303 10.02 15.75 -7.40
N SER A 304 8.93 16.35 -7.90
CA SER A 304 9.01 17.41 -8.91
C SER A 304 8.48 18.76 -8.42
N LEU A 305 7.76 18.77 -7.28
CA LEU A 305 7.06 19.98 -6.79
C LEU A 305 8.00 21.03 -6.24
N ILE A 306 9.00 20.62 -5.47
CA ILE A 306 9.98 21.52 -4.85
C ILE A 306 11.37 21.17 -5.40
N PRO A 307 12.09 22.14 -6.01
CA PRO A 307 13.46 21.90 -6.46
C PRO A 307 14.37 21.46 -5.31
N ASN A 308 15.20 20.46 -5.56
CA ASN A 308 16.19 19.92 -4.62
C ASN A 308 15.64 19.36 -3.28
N THR A 309 14.32 19.17 -3.19
CA THR A 309 13.69 18.60 -1.99
C THR A 309 12.69 17.51 -2.39
N GLU A 310 12.87 16.31 -1.82
CA GLU A 310 11.91 15.24 -2.00
C GLU A 310 10.89 15.23 -0.86
N LEU A 311 9.63 15.38 -1.20
CA LEU A 311 8.54 15.31 -0.22
C LEU A 311 8.09 13.86 -0.01
N PRO A 312 7.73 13.48 1.24
CA PRO A 312 7.13 12.18 1.51
C PRO A 312 5.82 11.97 0.71
N VAL A 313 5.69 10.81 0.08
CA VAL A 313 4.51 10.48 -0.75
C VAL A 313 3.22 10.41 0.06
N GLY A 314 3.31 10.05 1.34
CA GLY A 314 2.17 9.98 2.26
C GLY A 314 1.49 11.33 2.49
N ILE A 315 2.21 12.44 2.37
CA ILE A 315 1.63 13.79 2.43
C ILE A 315 0.64 13.97 1.27
N PHE A 316 1.05 13.61 0.06
CA PHE A 316 0.19 13.78 -1.13
C PHE A 316 -1.00 12.82 -1.11
N THR A 317 -0.79 11.57 -0.68
CA THR A 317 -1.91 10.63 -0.55
C THR A 317 -2.92 11.11 0.48
N ALA A 318 -2.49 11.75 1.58
CA ALA A 318 -3.37 12.33 2.57
C ALA A 318 -4.07 13.61 2.07
N LEU A 319 -3.35 14.51 1.38
CA LEU A 319 -3.92 15.74 0.82
C LEU A 319 -4.99 15.47 -0.25
N VAL A 320 -4.84 14.41 -1.03
CA VAL A 320 -5.86 13.96 -2.00
C VAL A 320 -6.95 13.15 -1.28
N GLY A 321 -6.55 12.32 -0.33
CA GLY A 321 -7.41 11.33 0.30
C GLY A 321 -8.44 11.94 1.24
N ALA A 322 -8.02 12.82 2.13
CA ALA A 322 -8.92 13.39 3.11
C ALA A 322 -10.05 14.22 2.48
N PRO A 323 -9.81 15.15 1.53
CA PRO A 323 -10.87 15.88 0.84
C PRO A 323 -11.79 14.96 0.03
N PHE A 324 -11.24 13.93 -0.62
CA PHE A 324 -12.03 12.94 -1.35
C PHE A 324 -13.03 12.23 -0.42
N PHE A 325 -12.58 11.83 0.77
CA PHE A 325 -13.45 11.17 1.76
C PHE A 325 -14.51 12.10 2.33
N VAL A 326 -14.17 13.35 2.62
CA VAL A 326 -15.16 14.37 3.02
C VAL A 326 -16.23 14.52 1.94
N TYR A 327 -15.84 14.61 0.67
CA TYR A 327 -16.77 14.69 -0.45
C TYR A 327 -17.69 13.46 -0.53
N VAL A 328 -17.14 12.24 -0.42
CA VAL A 328 -17.91 10.99 -0.46
C VAL A 328 -18.89 10.93 0.71
N MET A 329 -18.46 11.32 1.91
CA MET A 329 -19.27 11.29 3.13
C MET A 329 -20.46 12.28 3.04
N VAL A 330 -20.22 13.47 2.52
CA VAL A 330 -21.27 14.49 2.36
C VAL A 330 -22.28 14.12 1.26
N ARG A 331 -21.79 13.60 0.13
CA ARG A 331 -22.67 13.27 -1.02
C ARG A 331 -23.48 11.99 -0.83
N LYS A 332 -22.89 10.95 -0.26
CA LYS A 332 -23.65 9.77 0.14
C LYS A 332 -24.14 10.05 1.56
N LYS A 333 -25.44 10.22 1.73
CA LYS A 333 -26.07 10.18 3.07
C LYS A 333 -25.77 8.79 3.65
N TYR A 334 -24.61 8.64 4.28
CA TYR A 334 -24.33 7.47 5.12
C TYR A 334 -25.22 7.62 6.35
N GLY A 335 -26.42 7.03 6.34
CA GLY A 335 -27.18 6.83 7.54
C GLY A 335 -26.37 5.91 8.46
N PHE A 336 -25.83 6.47 9.53
CA PHE A 336 -25.41 5.69 10.67
C PHE A 336 -26.67 5.12 11.31
N GLY A 337 -26.95 3.84 11.12
CA GLY A 337 -28.10 3.20 11.74
C GLY A 337 -29.19 2.84 10.72
N GLY A 338 -29.47 1.56 10.69
CA GLY A 338 -30.29 0.88 9.75
C GLY A 338 -31.74 1.41 9.60
N ASN A 339 -32.27 1.19 8.44
CA ASN A 339 -33.55 0.56 8.19
C ASN A 339 -33.37 -0.40 7.05
#